data_bbc0544fe4bce983a1772fc4c62534d3
#
_entry.id   bbc0544fe4bce983a1772fc4c62534d3
#
_cell.length_a   1.000
_cell.length_b   1.000
_cell.length_c   1.000
_cell.angle_alpha   90.00
_cell.angle_beta   90.00
_cell.angle_gamma   90.00
#
_symmetry.space_group_name_H-M   'P 1'
#
loop_
_entity.id
_entity.type
_entity.pdbx_description
1 polymer ?
#
loop_
_entity_poly.entity_id
_entity_poly.type
_entity_poly.pdbx_seq_one_letter_code
_entity_poly.pdbx_strand_id
1 'polypeptide(L)'
;LGRTSENFARPPIGCIIPTAQGQMVMVDAGANVDEKAPVLVDFALAGSVFAECYLGIENPKVALLNMGEEEKKGPAVIQEAYQLLKNVDFINFIGNIEGREVLLGGADVLVCSGYTGNIVLKMIEGFYILHHELFGSIDTPAGRRFDETWDYRNAGGALLLGLNGTGLIAHGISDAKAIHQACLAAYRFASNGVAKKIGEKLSGMK
;
A
#
# COMPACT_ATOMS: atom_id res chain seq x y z
N LEU A 1 19.61 -2.53 -9.21
CA LEU A 1 19.43 -2.14 -7.82
C LEU A 1 19.41 -3.39 -6.94
N GLY A 2 20.18 -3.40 -5.85
CA GLY A 2 20.15 -4.46 -4.84
C GLY A 2 18.88 -4.41 -4.00
N ARG A 3 18.59 -5.46 -3.23
CA ARG A 3 17.48 -5.53 -2.25
C ARG A 3 17.97 -4.98 -0.90
N THR A 4 17.07 -4.35 -0.15
CA THR A 4 17.35 -3.85 1.21
C THR A 4 17.23 -4.95 2.26
N SER A 5 16.53 -6.05 1.96
CA SER A 5 16.40 -7.22 2.83
C SER A 5 16.49 -8.51 2.00
N GLU A 6 17.18 -9.52 2.55
CA GLU A 6 17.23 -10.87 1.98
C GLU A 6 15.88 -11.60 2.09
N ASN A 7 15.03 -11.18 3.02
CA ASN A 7 13.70 -11.76 3.23
C ASN A 7 12.74 -11.47 2.06
N PHE A 8 12.95 -10.37 1.33
CA PHE A 8 12.17 -10.13 0.12
C PHE A 8 12.64 -11.05 -1.01
N ALA A 9 11.90 -12.12 -1.29
CA ALA A 9 12.10 -12.92 -2.50
C ALA A 9 11.95 -12.03 -3.74
N ARG A 10 10.94 -11.14 -3.72
CA ARG A 10 10.76 -10.02 -4.65
C ARG A 10 10.41 -8.78 -3.84
N PRO A 11 10.91 -7.58 -4.22
CA PRO A 11 10.48 -6.33 -3.61
C PRO A 11 8.96 -6.18 -3.73
N PRO A 12 8.24 -5.90 -2.63
CA PRO A 12 6.80 -5.70 -2.71
C PRO A 12 6.46 -4.40 -3.43
N ILE A 13 5.29 -4.36 -4.03
CA ILE A 13 4.72 -3.16 -4.63
C ILE A 13 3.89 -2.44 -3.58
N GLY A 14 4.31 -1.22 -3.21
CA GLY A 14 3.53 -0.32 -2.39
C GLY A 14 2.77 0.67 -3.26
N CYS A 15 1.47 0.80 -3.07
CA CYS A 15 0.66 1.81 -3.72
C CYS A 15 -0.12 2.64 -2.71
N ILE A 16 -0.51 3.84 -3.13
CA ILE A 16 -1.39 4.70 -2.35
C ILE A 16 -2.80 4.52 -2.91
N ILE A 17 -3.72 4.16 -2.04
CA ILE A 17 -5.14 4.04 -2.37
C ILE A 17 -5.94 5.15 -1.69
N PRO A 18 -6.96 5.71 -2.36
CA PRO A 18 -7.84 6.69 -1.76
C PRO A 18 -8.79 6.03 -0.76
N THR A 19 -9.15 6.77 0.28
CA THR A 19 -10.14 6.38 1.27
C THR A 19 -11.08 7.55 1.59
N ALA A 20 -12.17 7.29 2.29
CA ALA A 20 -13.07 8.34 2.75
C ALA A 20 -12.40 9.31 3.75
N GLN A 21 -11.33 8.91 4.42
CA GLN A 21 -10.60 9.72 5.41
C GLN A 21 -9.28 10.32 4.87
N GLY A 22 -8.92 10.05 3.62
CA GLY A 22 -7.67 10.52 3.02
C GLY A 22 -7.00 9.47 2.13
N GLN A 23 -5.82 9.06 2.50
CA GLN A 23 -5.02 8.09 1.73
C GLN A 23 -4.52 6.97 2.65
N MET A 24 -4.38 5.77 2.09
CA MET A 24 -3.85 4.58 2.75
C MET A 24 -2.73 3.99 1.88
N VAL A 25 -1.68 3.51 2.50
CA VAL A 25 -0.64 2.71 1.82
C VAL A 25 -1.08 1.25 1.80
N MET A 26 -1.09 0.61 0.65
CA MET A 26 -1.32 -0.83 0.51
C MET A 26 -0.03 -1.53 0.08
N VAL A 27 0.34 -2.61 0.76
CA VAL A 27 1.49 -3.49 0.50
C VAL A 27 1.08 -4.95 0.72
N ASP A 28 1.18 -5.82 -0.24
CA ASP A 28 1.72 -5.80 -1.59
C ASP A 28 0.59 -5.65 -2.61
N ALA A 29 0.83 -4.87 -3.65
CA ALA A 29 -0.16 -4.60 -4.69
C ALA A 29 0.01 -5.48 -5.96
N GLY A 30 0.79 -6.58 -5.88
CA GLY A 30 0.84 -7.52 -7.01
C GLY A 30 2.21 -8.09 -7.39
N ALA A 31 3.27 -7.90 -6.59
CA ALA A 31 4.59 -8.46 -6.89
C ALA A 31 4.74 -9.91 -6.42
N ASN A 32 4.16 -10.25 -5.28
CA ASN A 32 4.31 -11.54 -4.63
C ASN A 32 2.94 -12.21 -4.46
N VAL A 33 2.85 -13.50 -4.75
CA VAL A 33 1.57 -14.22 -4.80
C VAL A 33 1.37 -15.16 -3.61
N ASP A 34 2.45 -15.73 -3.10
CA ASP A 34 2.42 -16.77 -2.06
C ASP A 34 3.54 -16.51 -1.05
N GLU A 35 3.30 -15.58 -0.13
CA GLU A 35 4.25 -15.15 0.88
C GLU A 35 4.07 -15.93 2.18
N LYS A 36 5.18 -16.11 2.89
CA LYS A 36 5.20 -16.62 4.27
C LYS A 36 4.89 -15.48 5.26
N ALA A 37 4.38 -15.82 6.43
CA ALA A 37 4.03 -14.85 7.46
C ALA A 37 5.16 -13.85 7.84
N PRO A 38 6.44 -14.26 7.98
CA PRO A 38 7.52 -13.29 8.22
C PRO A 38 7.69 -12.24 7.12
N VAL A 39 7.37 -12.57 5.86
CA VAL A 39 7.43 -11.61 4.75
C VAL A 39 6.34 -10.55 4.86
N LEU A 40 5.16 -10.92 5.36
CA LEU A 40 4.08 -9.95 5.64
C LEU A 40 4.47 -8.99 6.77
N VAL A 41 5.29 -9.41 7.73
CA VAL A 41 5.87 -8.52 8.75
C VAL A 41 6.83 -7.50 8.12
N ASP A 42 7.67 -7.94 7.18
CA ASP A 42 8.55 -7.03 6.43
C ASP A 42 7.74 -6.05 5.57
N PHE A 43 6.60 -6.50 4.99
CA PHE A 43 5.69 -5.61 4.26
C PHE A 43 5.05 -4.56 5.17
N ALA A 44 4.65 -4.96 6.37
CA ALA A 44 4.10 -4.06 7.38
C ALA A 44 5.11 -2.96 7.75
N LEU A 45 6.37 -3.33 7.97
CA LEU A 45 7.44 -2.38 8.24
C LEU A 45 7.69 -1.45 7.07
N ALA A 46 7.83 -2.00 5.86
CA ALA A 46 8.08 -1.19 4.66
C ALA A 46 6.93 -0.21 4.39
N GLY A 47 5.69 -0.66 4.57
CA GLY A 47 4.49 0.16 4.45
C GLY A 47 4.41 1.27 5.51
N SER A 48 4.75 0.95 6.77
CA SER A 48 4.81 1.93 7.87
C SER A 48 5.82 3.04 7.56
N VAL A 49 7.06 2.68 7.17
CA VAL A 49 8.07 3.67 6.78
C VAL A 49 7.62 4.50 5.57
N PHE A 50 6.95 3.87 4.62
CA PHE A 50 6.42 4.58 3.45
C PHE A 50 5.35 5.60 3.85
N ALA A 51 4.39 5.22 4.71
CA ALA A 51 3.36 6.13 5.22
C ALA A 51 3.97 7.29 6.02
N GLU A 52 4.93 7.01 6.92
CA GLU A 52 5.65 8.05 7.67
C GLU A 52 6.35 9.05 6.74
N CYS A 53 7.11 8.56 5.77
CA CYS A 53 7.99 9.40 4.96
C CYS A 53 7.28 10.11 3.81
N TYR A 54 6.23 9.52 3.25
CA TYR A 54 5.58 10.02 2.05
C TYR A 54 4.24 10.69 2.34
N LEU A 55 3.45 10.13 3.25
CA LEU A 55 2.17 10.72 3.67
C LEU A 55 2.30 11.62 4.90
N GLY A 56 3.44 11.57 5.62
CA GLY A 56 3.66 12.37 6.83
C GLY A 56 2.84 11.90 8.04
N ILE A 57 2.42 10.64 8.06
CA ILE A 57 1.62 10.06 9.13
C ILE A 57 2.57 9.56 10.21
N GLU A 58 2.57 10.19 11.38
CA GLU A 58 3.34 9.73 12.53
C GLU A 58 2.68 8.47 13.13
N ASN A 59 3.50 7.43 13.38
CA ASN A 59 3.06 6.16 13.97
C ASN A 59 1.82 5.55 13.28
N PRO A 60 1.90 5.26 11.96
CA PRO A 60 0.76 4.86 11.16
C PRO A 60 0.14 3.54 11.66
N LYS A 61 -1.19 3.49 11.67
CA LYS A 61 -1.96 2.29 12.01
C LYS A 61 -1.80 1.25 10.91
N VAL A 62 -1.22 0.11 11.25
CA VAL A 62 -0.99 -1.02 10.34
C VAL A 62 -2.01 -2.11 10.59
N ALA A 63 -2.68 -2.57 9.54
CA ALA A 63 -3.63 -3.68 9.60
C ALA A 63 -3.34 -4.76 8.56
N LEU A 64 -3.70 -6.00 8.87
CA LEU A 64 -3.77 -7.09 7.90
C LEU A 64 -5.15 -7.10 7.23
N LEU A 65 -5.19 -7.19 5.91
CA LEU A 65 -6.44 -7.45 5.19
C LEU A 65 -6.88 -8.89 5.40
N ASN A 66 -8.09 -9.05 5.90
CA ASN A 66 -8.65 -10.36 6.22
C ASN A 66 -10.16 -10.41 5.91
N MET A 67 -10.76 -11.58 6.06
CA MET A 67 -12.19 -11.85 5.89
C MET A 67 -13.00 -11.63 7.18
N GLY A 68 -12.35 -11.22 8.27
CA GLY A 68 -12.95 -10.95 9.59
C GLY A 68 -11.91 -10.33 10.52
N GLU A 69 -12.35 -9.60 11.53
CA GLU A 69 -11.49 -8.85 12.45
C GLU A 69 -10.79 -9.74 13.49
N GLU A 70 -11.33 -10.94 13.76
CA GLU A 70 -10.83 -11.82 14.81
C GLU A 70 -9.47 -12.44 14.46
N GLU A 71 -8.60 -12.61 15.45
CA GLU A 71 -7.23 -13.15 15.31
C GLU A 71 -7.15 -14.50 14.58
N LYS A 72 -8.19 -15.33 14.74
CA LYS A 72 -8.24 -16.70 14.22
C LYS A 72 -8.90 -16.81 12.85
N LYS A 73 -9.24 -15.69 12.20
CA LYS A 73 -9.85 -15.69 10.88
C LYS A 73 -8.81 -15.75 9.78
N GLY A 74 -9.26 -16.18 8.61
CA GLY A 74 -8.48 -16.23 7.38
C GLY A 74 -7.50 -17.40 7.28
N PRO A 75 -6.66 -17.40 6.24
CA PRO A 75 -5.65 -18.43 6.00
C PRO A 75 -4.63 -18.53 7.12
N ALA A 76 -4.01 -19.71 7.29
CA ALA A 76 -3.00 -19.94 8.32
C ALA A 76 -1.84 -18.92 8.29
N VAL A 77 -1.40 -18.50 7.09
CA VAL A 77 -0.35 -17.51 6.92
C VAL A 77 -0.73 -16.15 7.50
N ILE A 78 -2.00 -15.74 7.39
CA ILE A 78 -2.48 -14.46 7.97
C ILE A 78 -2.59 -14.59 9.48
N GLN A 79 -3.06 -15.72 10.00
CA GLN A 79 -3.11 -15.96 11.45
C GLN A 79 -1.71 -15.96 12.07
N GLU A 80 -0.73 -16.57 11.42
CA GLU A 80 0.67 -16.55 11.84
C GLU A 80 1.25 -15.13 11.77
N ALA A 81 1.02 -14.39 10.68
CA ALA A 81 1.45 -13.00 10.52
C ALA A 81 0.85 -12.10 11.61
N TYR A 82 -0.42 -12.30 11.97
CA TYR A 82 -1.07 -11.60 13.07
C TYR A 82 -0.30 -11.80 14.38
N GLN A 83 0.05 -13.05 14.73
CA GLN A 83 0.78 -13.35 15.96
C GLN A 83 2.19 -12.76 15.95
N LEU A 84 2.86 -12.74 14.80
CA LEU A 84 4.16 -12.11 14.67
C LEU A 84 4.06 -10.59 14.85
N LEU A 85 3.15 -9.93 14.14
CA LEU A 85 2.96 -8.46 14.20
C LEU A 85 2.56 -7.96 15.57
N LYS A 86 1.74 -8.72 16.29
CA LYS A 86 1.32 -8.39 17.66
C LYS A 86 2.50 -8.25 18.64
N ASN A 87 3.63 -8.89 18.34
CA ASN A 87 4.84 -8.87 19.17
C ASN A 87 5.93 -7.91 18.63
N VAL A 88 5.59 -7.03 17.69
CA VAL A 88 6.54 -6.06 17.12
C VAL A 88 6.26 -4.67 17.69
N ASP A 89 7.00 -4.25 18.70
CA ASP A 89 6.76 -3.02 19.48
C ASP A 89 6.85 -1.71 18.66
N PHE A 90 7.57 -1.71 17.55
CA PHE A 90 7.80 -0.51 16.72
C PHE A 90 6.85 -0.39 15.52
N ILE A 91 5.85 -1.28 15.41
CA ILE A 91 4.74 -1.20 14.44
C ILE A 91 3.45 -1.00 15.23
N ASN A 92 2.73 0.05 14.91
CA ASN A 92 1.40 0.30 15.49
C ASN A 92 0.38 -0.64 14.83
N PHE A 93 0.49 -1.93 15.16
CA PHE A 93 -0.39 -2.97 14.62
C PHE A 93 -1.76 -2.93 15.30
N ILE A 94 -2.82 -2.69 14.52
CA ILE A 94 -4.19 -2.59 15.02
C ILE A 94 -5.03 -3.86 14.80
N GLY A 95 -4.45 -4.91 14.23
CA GLY A 95 -5.15 -6.18 13.97
C GLY A 95 -5.58 -6.36 12.52
N ASN A 96 -6.65 -7.12 12.32
CA ASN A 96 -7.25 -7.35 11.01
C ASN A 96 -8.30 -6.28 10.68
N ILE A 97 -8.44 -5.95 9.38
CA ILE A 97 -9.60 -5.21 8.86
C ILE A 97 -10.23 -5.96 7.69
N GLU A 98 -11.51 -5.76 7.47
CA GLU A 98 -12.25 -6.34 6.36
C GLU A 98 -12.19 -5.44 5.11
N GLY A 99 -12.48 -6.02 3.94
CA GLY A 99 -12.46 -5.30 2.67
C GLY A 99 -13.34 -4.05 2.62
N ARG A 100 -14.47 -4.03 3.36
CA ARG A 100 -15.35 -2.85 3.45
C ARG A 100 -14.68 -1.66 4.15
N GLU A 101 -13.76 -1.91 5.07
CA GLU A 101 -13.08 -0.88 5.87
C GLU A 101 -11.93 -0.24 5.10
N VAL A 102 -11.44 -0.90 4.06
CA VAL A 102 -10.36 -0.37 3.21
C VAL A 102 -10.72 1.00 2.64
N LEU A 103 -11.90 1.12 2.02
CA LEU A 103 -12.33 2.38 1.43
C LEU A 103 -12.83 3.41 2.46
N LEU A 104 -13.16 2.95 3.68
CA LEU A 104 -13.58 3.82 4.79
C LEU A 104 -12.39 4.40 5.58
N GLY A 105 -11.16 3.93 5.33
CA GLY A 105 -9.97 4.41 6.03
C GLY A 105 -9.77 3.76 7.41
N GLY A 106 -10.01 2.45 7.52
CA GLY A 106 -9.86 1.70 8.77
C GLY A 106 -8.42 1.61 9.29
N ALA A 107 -7.43 1.84 8.42
CA ALA A 107 -6.00 1.86 8.74
C ALA A 107 -5.26 2.89 7.89
N ASP A 108 -3.99 3.14 8.21
CA ASP A 108 -3.08 3.97 7.40
C ASP A 108 -2.22 3.10 6.46
N VAL A 109 -1.98 1.86 6.86
CA VAL A 109 -1.23 0.85 6.10
C VAL A 109 -2.01 -0.45 6.07
N LEU A 110 -2.29 -0.94 4.88
CA LEU A 110 -2.93 -2.23 4.61
C LEU A 110 -1.89 -3.23 4.12
N VAL A 111 -1.77 -4.33 4.83
CA VAL A 111 -0.86 -5.42 4.48
C VAL A 111 -1.65 -6.61 3.96
N CYS A 112 -1.27 -7.12 2.81
CA CYS A 112 -1.88 -8.30 2.21
C CYS A 112 -0.89 -9.01 1.27
N SER A 113 -1.27 -10.20 0.78
CA SER A 113 -0.54 -10.83 -0.33
C SER A 113 -0.69 -10.00 -1.60
N GLY A 114 0.30 -10.05 -2.48
CA GLY A 114 0.23 -9.34 -3.74
C GLY A 114 -0.94 -9.83 -4.62
N TYR A 115 -1.32 -11.11 -4.51
CA TYR A 115 -2.52 -11.60 -5.19
C TYR A 115 -3.78 -10.86 -4.71
N THR A 116 -3.99 -10.80 -3.40
CA THR A 116 -5.15 -10.11 -2.81
C THR A 116 -5.09 -8.62 -3.08
N GLY A 117 -3.92 -8.00 -2.90
CA GLY A 117 -3.75 -6.56 -3.12
C GLY A 117 -4.00 -6.15 -4.56
N ASN A 118 -3.56 -6.95 -5.54
CA ASN A 118 -3.85 -6.67 -6.95
C ASN A 118 -5.37 -6.75 -7.25
N ILE A 119 -6.08 -7.70 -6.65
CA ILE A 119 -7.55 -7.79 -6.79
C ILE A 119 -8.20 -6.54 -6.20
N VAL A 120 -7.82 -6.14 -4.99
CA VAL A 120 -8.36 -4.93 -4.33
C VAL A 120 -8.07 -3.68 -5.16
N LEU A 121 -6.84 -3.52 -5.66
CA LEU A 121 -6.47 -2.39 -6.52
C LEU A 121 -7.33 -2.33 -7.78
N LYS A 122 -7.50 -3.46 -8.48
CA LYS A 122 -8.33 -3.52 -9.69
C LYS A 122 -9.82 -3.30 -9.42
N MET A 123 -10.31 -3.68 -8.24
CA MET A 123 -11.67 -3.36 -7.81
C MET A 123 -11.85 -1.87 -7.57
N ILE A 124 -10.89 -1.20 -6.96
CA ILE A 124 -10.91 0.27 -6.75
C ILE A 124 -10.87 1.01 -8.09
N GLU A 125 -9.97 0.61 -9.00
CA GLU A 125 -9.90 1.18 -10.35
C GLU A 125 -11.22 0.98 -11.11
N GLY A 126 -11.79 -0.23 -11.04
CA GLY A 126 -13.06 -0.56 -11.67
C GLY A 126 -14.24 0.22 -11.07
N PHE A 127 -14.24 0.48 -9.78
CA PHE A 127 -15.25 1.33 -9.13
C PHE A 127 -15.23 2.76 -9.67
N TYR A 128 -14.05 3.36 -9.84
CA TYR A 128 -13.92 4.68 -10.44
C TYR A 128 -14.46 4.73 -11.86
N ILE A 129 -14.12 3.73 -12.70
CA ILE A 129 -14.61 3.61 -14.07
C ILE A 129 -16.15 3.48 -14.09
N LEU A 130 -16.68 2.57 -13.27
CA LEU A 130 -18.14 2.34 -13.17
C LEU A 130 -18.88 3.61 -12.73
N HIS A 131 -18.34 4.36 -11.77
CA HIS A 131 -18.92 5.63 -11.34
C HIS A 131 -19.06 6.61 -12.53
N HIS A 132 -18.00 6.73 -13.35
CA HIS A 132 -18.02 7.61 -14.51
C HIS A 132 -18.96 7.13 -15.63
N GLU A 133 -19.08 5.83 -15.83
CA GLU A 133 -20.04 5.27 -16.81
C GLU A 133 -21.50 5.51 -16.39
N LEU A 134 -21.80 5.44 -15.09
CA LEU A 134 -23.17 5.61 -14.59
C LEU A 134 -23.58 7.08 -14.44
N PHE A 135 -22.68 7.94 -13.99
CA PHE A 135 -23.01 9.31 -13.59
C PHE A 135 -22.31 10.39 -14.43
N GLY A 136 -21.33 10.02 -15.26
CA GLY A 136 -20.47 10.96 -15.97
C GLY A 136 -19.62 11.80 -15.02
N SER A 137 -19.00 12.86 -15.55
CA SER A 137 -18.33 13.86 -14.72
C SER A 137 -19.36 14.78 -14.07
N ILE A 138 -19.39 14.79 -12.75
CA ILE A 138 -20.32 15.61 -11.96
C ILE A 138 -19.66 16.97 -11.70
N ASP A 139 -20.11 18.02 -12.39
CA ASP A 139 -19.56 19.38 -12.24
C ASP A 139 -20.10 20.08 -10.98
N THR A 140 -19.78 19.50 -9.83
CA THR A 140 -19.99 20.09 -8.50
C THR A 140 -18.67 20.07 -7.73
N PRO A 141 -18.50 20.84 -6.64
CA PRO A 141 -17.31 20.75 -5.80
C PRO A 141 -17.06 19.33 -5.28
N ALA A 142 -18.12 18.58 -4.95
CA ALA A 142 -18.01 17.20 -4.50
C ALA A 142 -17.56 16.24 -5.62
N GLY A 143 -18.11 16.39 -6.82
CA GLY A 143 -17.73 15.59 -8.00
C GLY A 143 -16.28 15.85 -8.40
N ARG A 144 -15.85 17.10 -8.47
CA ARG A 144 -14.44 17.44 -8.75
C ARG A 144 -13.50 16.86 -7.70
N ARG A 145 -13.85 16.94 -6.41
CA ARG A 145 -13.06 16.33 -5.33
C ARG A 145 -13.01 14.80 -5.46
N PHE A 146 -14.11 14.17 -5.87
CA PHE A 146 -14.13 12.73 -6.13
C PHE A 146 -13.15 12.39 -7.25
N ASP A 147 -13.19 13.07 -8.40
CA ASP A 147 -12.30 12.84 -9.52
C ASP A 147 -10.82 13.07 -9.15
N GLU A 148 -10.51 14.13 -8.42
CA GLU A 148 -9.16 14.41 -7.94
C GLU A 148 -8.63 13.30 -7.03
N THR A 149 -9.50 12.71 -6.19
CA THR A 149 -9.12 11.71 -5.19
C THR A 149 -9.06 10.30 -5.78
N TRP A 150 -10.05 9.93 -6.60
CA TRP A 150 -10.26 8.55 -7.03
C TRP A 150 -9.72 8.24 -8.43
N ASP A 151 -9.32 9.24 -9.21
CA ASP A 151 -8.66 9.01 -10.49
C ASP A 151 -7.26 8.37 -10.25
N TYR A 152 -7.16 7.08 -10.51
CA TYR A 152 -5.92 6.31 -10.34
C TYR A 152 -4.73 6.91 -11.11
N ARG A 153 -4.95 7.72 -12.17
CA ARG A 153 -3.89 8.42 -12.91
C ARG A 153 -3.20 9.49 -12.06
N ASN A 154 -3.85 9.96 -10.98
CA ASN A 154 -3.27 10.91 -10.03
C ASN A 154 -2.36 10.24 -8.98
N ALA A 155 -2.47 8.93 -8.78
CA ALA A 155 -1.71 8.19 -7.77
C ALA A 155 -0.19 8.14 -8.05
N GLY A 156 0.24 8.41 -9.27
CA GLY A 156 1.66 8.47 -9.61
C GLY A 156 2.37 7.13 -9.73
N GLY A 157 1.63 6.03 -9.95
CA GLY A 157 2.18 4.69 -10.06
C GLY A 157 2.40 4.02 -8.69
N ALA A 158 3.01 2.84 -8.71
CA ALA A 158 3.28 2.05 -7.53
C ALA A 158 4.80 1.92 -7.30
N LEU A 159 5.20 1.94 -6.04
CA LEU A 159 6.61 1.94 -5.63
C LEU A 159 7.10 0.54 -5.33
N LEU A 160 8.28 0.19 -5.84
CA LEU A 160 9.00 -1.02 -5.43
C LEU A 160 9.69 -0.76 -4.09
N LEU A 161 9.08 -1.24 -3.02
CA LEU A 161 9.63 -1.12 -1.68
C LEU A 161 10.71 -2.17 -1.45
N GLY A 162 11.74 -1.82 -0.67
CA GLY A 162 12.82 -2.76 -0.37
C GLY A 162 13.91 -2.87 -1.43
N LEU A 163 14.00 -1.93 -2.38
CA LEU A 163 15.17 -1.75 -3.24
C LEU A 163 16.16 -0.77 -2.63
N ASN A 164 17.46 -0.97 -2.89
CA ASN A 164 18.52 0.01 -2.63
C ASN A 164 18.44 1.16 -3.66
N GLY A 165 17.34 1.89 -3.64
CA GLY A 165 17.07 2.99 -4.56
C GLY A 165 15.57 3.09 -4.87
N THR A 166 15.22 4.06 -5.69
CA THR A 166 13.83 4.33 -6.07
C THR A 166 13.48 3.61 -7.36
N GLY A 167 12.48 2.75 -7.30
CA GLY A 167 11.87 2.09 -8.46
C GLY A 167 10.37 2.30 -8.45
N LEU A 168 9.80 2.67 -9.59
CA LEU A 168 8.36 2.78 -9.79
C LEU A 168 7.88 1.83 -10.88
N ILE A 169 6.65 1.39 -10.73
CA ILE A 169 5.90 0.69 -11.76
C ILE A 169 4.75 1.60 -12.19
N ALA A 170 4.75 1.97 -13.47
CA ALA A 170 3.62 2.62 -14.10
C ALA A 170 2.68 1.56 -14.71
N HIS A 171 1.41 1.89 -14.83
CA HIS A 171 0.42 1.02 -15.47
C HIS A 171 0.70 0.88 -16.97
N GLY A 172 0.45 -0.31 -17.58
CA GLY A 172 0.69 -0.53 -19.01
C GLY A 172 -0.12 0.38 -19.96
N ILE A 173 -1.21 0.98 -19.44
CA ILE A 173 -2.04 1.95 -20.17
C ILE A 173 -1.82 3.39 -19.70
N SER A 174 -0.71 3.68 -18.99
CA SER A 174 -0.42 5.04 -18.49
C SER A 174 -0.32 6.05 -19.62
N ASP A 175 -1.07 7.13 -19.52
CA ASP A 175 -0.97 8.29 -20.38
C ASP A 175 0.14 9.27 -19.91
N ALA A 176 0.32 10.37 -20.62
CA ALA A 176 1.33 11.37 -20.28
C ALA A 176 1.14 11.96 -18.88
N LYS A 177 -0.11 12.14 -18.44
CA LYS A 177 -0.45 12.63 -17.10
C LYS A 177 0.01 11.64 -16.03
N ALA A 178 -0.31 10.36 -16.20
CA ALA A 178 0.07 9.29 -15.27
C ALA A 178 1.60 9.16 -15.18
N ILE A 179 2.33 9.22 -16.30
CA ILE A 179 3.79 9.17 -16.31
C ILE A 179 4.40 10.40 -15.62
N HIS A 180 3.85 11.60 -15.86
CA HIS A 180 4.30 12.80 -15.16
C HIS A 180 4.12 12.68 -13.65
N GLN A 181 2.98 12.20 -13.18
CA GLN A 181 2.74 11.97 -11.75
C GLN A 181 3.68 10.89 -11.18
N ALA A 182 3.96 9.83 -11.94
CA ALA A 182 4.93 8.81 -11.55
C ALA A 182 6.35 9.39 -11.37
N CYS A 183 6.80 10.28 -12.26
CA CYS A 183 8.08 10.96 -12.12
C CYS A 183 8.13 11.84 -10.88
N LEU A 184 7.06 12.59 -10.58
CA LEU A 184 6.96 13.41 -9.36
C LEU A 184 6.96 12.54 -8.10
N ALA A 185 6.25 11.42 -8.11
CA ALA A 185 6.24 10.48 -7.00
C ALA A 185 7.64 9.88 -6.77
N ALA A 186 8.33 9.46 -7.84
CA ALA A 186 9.71 8.97 -7.76
C ALA A 186 10.67 9.99 -7.15
N TYR A 187 10.56 11.24 -7.58
CA TYR A 187 11.37 12.33 -7.04
C TYR A 187 11.12 12.53 -5.54
N ARG A 188 9.86 12.60 -5.11
CA ARG A 188 9.49 12.73 -3.69
C ARG A 188 9.99 11.55 -2.87
N PHE A 189 9.82 10.33 -3.37
CA PHE A 189 10.28 9.12 -2.71
C PHE A 189 11.80 9.11 -2.51
N ALA A 190 12.55 9.47 -3.54
CA ALA A 190 14.00 9.59 -3.48
C ALA A 190 14.46 10.70 -2.53
N SER A 191 13.84 11.90 -2.63
CA SER A 191 14.19 13.07 -1.80
C SER A 191 13.91 12.83 -0.31
N ASN A 192 12.88 12.08 0.03
CA ASN A 192 12.55 11.72 1.42
C ASN A 192 13.40 10.56 1.96
N GLY A 193 14.26 9.95 1.14
CA GLY A 193 15.17 8.88 1.54
C GLY A 193 14.46 7.60 1.98
N VAL A 194 13.27 7.32 1.45
CA VAL A 194 12.41 6.22 1.90
C VAL A 194 13.11 4.87 1.77
N ALA A 195 13.76 4.60 0.63
CA ALA A 195 14.47 3.35 0.40
C ALA A 195 15.58 3.10 1.46
N LYS A 196 16.34 4.15 1.81
CA LYS A 196 17.37 4.07 2.84
C LYS A 196 16.77 3.78 4.21
N LYS A 197 15.70 4.48 4.60
CA LYS A 197 15.03 4.31 5.89
C LYS A 197 14.41 2.91 6.04
N ILE A 198 13.81 2.36 4.97
CA ILE A 198 13.32 0.97 4.96
C ILE A 198 14.50 0.02 5.23
N GLY A 199 15.63 0.18 4.54
CA GLY A 199 16.80 -0.65 4.72
C GLY A 199 17.39 -0.60 6.13
N GLU A 200 17.48 0.61 6.72
CA GLU A 200 17.96 0.81 8.09
C GLU A 200 17.05 0.14 9.12
N LYS A 201 15.73 0.32 9.03
CA LYS A 201 14.76 -0.31 9.94
C LYS A 201 14.78 -1.85 9.81
N LEU A 202 14.80 -2.39 8.60
CA LEU A 202 14.87 -3.85 8.37
C LEU A 202 16.19 -4.47 8.88
N SER A 203 17.30 -3.73 8.82
CA SER A 203 18.59 -4.19 9.33
C SER A 203 18.66 -4.20 10.85
N GLY A 204 17.93 -3.29 11.50
CA GLY A 204 17.83 -3.21 12.97
C GLY A 204 16.93 -4.28 13.60
N MET A 205 16.21 -5.07 12.80
CA MET A 205 15.36 -6.19 13.25
C MET A 205 16.11 -7.52 13.37
N LYS A 206 17.40 -7.58 13.02
CA LYS A 206 18.30 -8.72 13.19
C LYS A 206 19.06 -8.58 14.51
#